data_df09e09ae0261f8cd6c12cb9b2810698
#
_entry.id   df09e09ae0261f8cd6c12cb9b2810698
#
_cell.length_a   1.000
_cell.length_b   1.000
_cell.length_c   1.000
_cell.angle_alpha   90.00
_cell.angle_beta   90.00
_cell.angle_gamma   90.00
#
_symmetry.space_group_name_H-M   'P 1'
#
loop_
_entity.id
_entity.type
_entity.pdbx_description
1 polymer ?
#
loop_
_entity_poly.entity_id
_entity_poly.type
_entity_poly.pdbx_seq_one_letter_code
_entity_poly.pdbx_strand_id
1 'polypeptide(L)'
;MMNLHPLSFVEYLDSIGQDMIADTIREGRFEDIPQALEPQMNDLLKTYMWVGGMPAALSAHLDNGIPQDVRAVQQDILNAYDLDFSKHAAYTLGERIRLVWNTLPSQLAKENRKFVYGVVRQGARAREYEEALTWLTDYGIITKVPCLDALHIPLTGYESLNTFKIYLEDTGILGALSGLDVNTLVNKSKLFSEFKGAFVEQYVCQQLVAQGIKPRYWANPNPQGNAEIDFVMEQGDE
;
A
#
# COMPACT_ATOMS: atom_id res chain seq x y z
N MET A 1 12.93 8.74 -16.82
CA MET A 1 11.62 9.24 -16.34
C MET A 1 11.73 9.32 -14.83
N MET A 2 11.37 10.42 -14.20
CA MET A 2 11.40 10.55 -12.74
C MET A 2 10.07 10.00 -12.19
N ASN A 3 10.12 9.00 -11.33
CA ASN A 3 8.92 8.52 -10.65
C ASN A 3 8.77 9.29 -9.33
N LEU A 4 7.58 9.85 -9.11
CA LEU A 4 7.21 10.46 -7.84
C LEU A 4 6.36 9.46 -7.07
N HIS A 5 6.75 9.22 -5.83
CA HIS A 5 6.02 8.37 -4.89
C HIS A 5 5.42 9.24 -3.78
N PRO A 6 4.37 8.80 -3.10
CA PRO A 6 3.95 9.42 -1.84
C PRO A 6 5.13 9.51 -0.88
N LEU A 7 5.14 10.54 -0.02
CA LEU A 7 6.19 10.71 0.97
C LEU A 7 6.30 9.45 1.86
N SER A 8 7.53 9.03 2.12
CA SER A 8 7.83 7.95 3.06
C SER A 8 7.58 8.38 4.52
N PHE A 9 7.58 7.43 5.43
CA PHE A 9 7.46 7.73 6.87
C PHE A 9 8.60 8.62 7.37
N VAL A 10 9.81 8.43 6.83
CA VAL A 10 10.97 9.26 7.20
C VAL A 10 10.78 10.70 6.74
N GLU A 11 10.30 10.92 5.51
CA GLU A 11 10.00 12.26 5.00
C GLU A 11 8.82 12.91 5.75
N TYR A 12 7.85 12.12 6.21
CA TYR A 12 6.81 12.59 7.12
C TYR A 12 7.41 13.07 8.44
N LEU A 13 8.33 12.32 9.06
CA LEU A 13 9.01 12.71 10.29
C LEU A 13 9.78 14.03 10.13
N ASP A 14 10.50 14.21 9.02
CA ASP A 14 11.14 15.48 8.67
C ASP A 14 10.14 16.62 8.63
N SER A 15 8.98 16.40 7.99
CA SER A 15 7.95 17.44 7.81
C SER A 15 7.32 17.94 9.12
N ILE A 16 7.38 17.11 10.15
CA ILE A 16 6.88 17.44 11.51
C ILE A 16 7.99 17.78 12.50
N GLY A 17 9.23 17.97 12.04
CA GLY A 17 10.37 18.37 12.86
C GLY A 17 10.90 17.26 13.78
N GLN A 18 10.71 15.98 13.42
CA GLN A 18 11.27 14.82 14.14
C GLN A 18 12.58 14.35 13.52
N ASP A 19 13.46 15.31 13.17
CA ASP A 19 14.70 15.11 12.41
C ASP A 19 15.61 14.05 13.05
N MET A 20 15.77 14.08 14.38
CA MET A 20 16.61 13.10 15.10
C MET A 20 16.13 11.65 14.89
N ILE A 21 14.83 11.42 14.94
CA ILE A 21 14.25 10.09 14.72
C ILE A 21 14.39 9.72 13.23
N ALA A 22 14.10 10.67 12.34
CA ALA A 22 14.22 10.48 10.89
C ALA A 22 15.64 10.08 10.49
N ASP A 23 16.66 10.79 10.99
CA ASP A 23 18.08 10.50 10.72
C ASP A 23 18.49 9.14 11.28
N THR A 24 18.08 8.82 12.51
CA THR A 24 18.37 7.52 13.12
C THR A 24 17.80 6.34 12.30
N ILE A 25 16.56 6.48 11.80
CA ILE A 25 15.96 5.49 10.92
C ILE A 25 16.69 5.41 9.58
N ARG A 26 17.01 6.56 8.98
CA ARG A 26 17.70 6.66 7.68
C ARG A 26 19.07 6.00 7.69
N GLU A 27 19.78 6.09 8.82
CA GLU A 27 21.07 5.48 9.04
C GLU A 27 20.99 4.01 9.52
N GLY A 28 19.79 3.46 9.68
CA GLY A 28 19.56 2.08 10.13
C GLY A 28 19.95 1.83 11.60
N ARG A 29 20.13 2.89 12.39
CA ARG A 29 20.55 2.84 13.81
C ARG A 29 19.35 2.72 14.75
N PHE A 30 18.48 1.74 14.50
CA PHE A 30 17.24 1.56 15.29
C PHE A 30 17.49 1.33 16.78
N GLU A 31 18.65 0.73 17.14
CA GLU A 31 19.05 0.46 18.53
C GLU A 31 19.37 1.75 19.30
N ASP A 32 19.68 2.84 18.60
CA ASP A 32 19.96 4.14 19.21
C ASP A 32 18.68 4.89 19.59
N ILE A 33 17.50 4.40 19.16
CA ILE A 33 16.22 5.00 19.53
C ILE A 33 15.90 4.61 20.97
N PRO A 34 15.81 5.60 21.90
CA PRO A 34 15.48 5.31 23.28
C PRO A 34 14.15 4.57 23.41
N GLN A 35 14.10 3.48 24.18
CA GLN A 35 12.87 2.72 24.42
C GLN A 35 11.73 3.60 24.96
N ALA A 36 12.06 4.67 25.67
CA ALA A 36 11.06 5.66 26.15
C ALA A 36 10.30 6.37 25.01
N LEU A 37 10.84 6.41 23.79
CA LEU A 37 10.20 7.01 22.61
C LEU A 37 9.32 6.04 21.82
N GLU A 38 9.34 4.74 22.16
CA GLU A 38 8.53 3.72 21.46
C GLU A 38 7.04 4.06 21.41
N PRO A 39 6.38 4.50 22.48
CA PRO A 39 4.97 4.91 22.42
C PRO A 39 4.74 6.08 21.47
N GLN A 40 5.62 7.10 21.49
CA GLN A 40 5.54 8.25 20.58
C GLN A 40 5.72 7.83 19.11
N MET A 41 6.70 6.99 18.82
CA MET A 41 6.91 6.47 17.47
C MET A 41 5.71 5.67 16.96
N ASN A 42 5.12 4.83 17.81
CA ASN A 42 3.93 4.07 17.46
C ASN A 42 2.73 5.00 17.14
N ASP A 43 2.59 6.11 17.85
CA ASP A 43 1.52 7.06 17.59
C ASP A 43 1.79 7.89 16.33
N LEU A 44 3.04 8.27 16.06
CA LEU A 44 3.46 8.91 14.82
C LEU A 44 3.22 7.98 13.61
N LEU A 45 3.58 6.71 13.74
CA LEU A 45 3.34 5.72 12.68
C LEU A 45 1.85 5.51 12.39
N LYS A 46 0.99 5.44 13.42
CA LYS A 46 -0.46 5.35 13.25
C LYS A 46 -1.00 6.61 12.57
N THR A 47 -0.50 7.79 12.96
CA THR A 47 -0.88 9.06 12.33
C THR A 47 -0.50 9.05 10.86
N TYR A 48 0.73 8.66 10.53
CA TYR A 48 1.17 8.51 9.15
C TYR A 48 0.31 7.51 8.37
N MET A 49 0.02 6.34 8.94
CA MET A 49 -0.85 5.35 8.29
C MET A 49 -2.26 5.91 7.99
N TRP A 50 -2.73 6.84 8.80
CA TRP A 50 -4.01 7.52 8.60
C TRP A 50 -3.93 8.64 7.55
N VAL A 51 -2.94 9.51 7.68
CA VAL A 51 -2.74 10.67 6.79
C VAL A 51 -2.29 10.19 5.42
N GLY A 52 -1.39 9.21 5.38
CA GLY A 52 -0.67 8.78 4.19
C GLY A 52 0.49 9.71 3.85
N GLY A 53 1.16 9.39 2.75
CA GLY A 53 2.25 10.18 2.18
C GLY A 53 1.82 11.09 1.02
N MET A 54 0.53 11.20 0.70
CA MET A 54 0.06 12.10 -0.35
C MET A 54 0.27 13.56 0.08
N PRO A 55 1.04 14.38 -0.70
CA PRO A 55 1.42 15.73 -0.29
C PRO A 55 0.26 16.62 0.14
N ALA A 56 -0.87 16.55 -0.59
CA ALA A 56 -2.05 17.36 -0.28
C ALA A 56 -2.69 16.95 1.06
N ALA A 57 -2.77 15.64 1.36
CA ALA A 57 -3.31 15.14 2.62
C ALA A 57 -2.39 15.49 3.80
N LEU A 58 -1.08 15.40 3.59
CA LEU A 58 -0.08 15.80 4.58
C LEU A 58 -0.15 17.31 4.86
N SER A 59 -0.25 18.15 3.83
CA SER A 59 -0.41 19.59 4.01
C SER A 59 -1.65 19.92 4.84
N ALA A 60 -2.80 19.30 4.54
CA ALA A 60 -4.02 19.51 5.33
C ALA A 60 -3.84 19.08 6.79
N HIS A 61 -3.07 18.00 7.05
CA HIS A 61 -2.74 17.58 8.40
C HIS A 61 -1.85 18.59 9.14
N LEU A 62 -0.83 19.13 8.45
CA LEU A 62 0.10 20.10 9.03
C LEU A 62 -0.53 21.46 9.27
N ASP A 63 -1.47 21.89 8.44
CA ASP A 63 -2.12 23.20 8.53
C ASP A 63 -2.98 23.35 9.78
N ASN A 64 -3.77 22.33 10.12
CA ASN A 64 -4.73 22.45 11.23
C ASN A 64 -4.93 21.17 12.06
N GLY A 65 -4.42 20.02 11.59
CA GLY A 65 -4.55 18.74 12.27
C GLY A 65 -5.99 18.19 12.38
N ILE A 66 -6.94 18.80 11.63
CA ILE A 66 -8.34 18.38 11.65
C ILE A 66 -8.51 17.11 10.79
N PRO A 67 -8.88 15.97 11.40
CA PRO A 67 -8.96 14.71 10.65
C PRO A 67 -9.99 14.72 9.51
N GLN A 68 -11.08 15.48 9.67
CA GLN A 68 -12.12 15.62 8.65
C GLN A 68 -11.59 16.29 7.38
N ASP A 69 -10.70 17.28 7.53
CA ASP A 69 -10.10 18.00 6.40
C ASP A 69 -9.14 17.11 5.65
N VAL A 70 -8.32 16.32 6.35
CA VAL A 70 -7.46 15.29 5.75
C VAL A 70 -8.30 14.30 4.95
N ARG A 71 -9.40 13.80 5.54
CA ARG A 71 -10.31 12.86 4.85
C ARG A 71 -10.98 13.49 3.63
N ALA A 72 -11.35 14.75 3.69
CA ALA A 72 -11.91 15.47 2.54
C ALA A 72 -10.91 15.52 1.38
N VAL A 73 -9.65 15.86 1.65
CA VAL A 73 -8.58 15.87 0.63
C VAL A 73 -8.34 14.46 0.05
N GLN A 74 -8.30 13.42 0.89
CA GLN A 74 -8.16 12.04 0.41
C GLN A 74 -9.35 11.64 -0.48
N GLN A 75 -10.57 12.06 -0.14
CA GLN A 75 -11.76 11.81 -0.96
C GLN A 75 -11.70 12.56 -2.30
N ASP A 76 -11.18 13.78 -2.32
CA ASP A 76 -10.98 14.53 -3.56
C ASP A 76 -9.97 13.84 -4.49
N ILE A 77 -8.89 13.24 -3.94
CA ILE A 77 -7.95 12.42 -4.70
C ILE A 77 -8.65 11.19 -5.30
N LEU A 78 -9.46 10.47 -4.51
CA LEU A 78 -10.24 9.33 -4.99
C LEU A 78 -11.21 9.73 -6.10
N ASN A 79 -11.88 10.87 -5.97
CA ASN A 79 -12.78 11.41 -6.98
C ASN A 79 -12.02 11.77 -8.28
N ALA A 80 -10.81 12.34 -8.15
CA ALA A 80 -9.95 12.63 -9.30
C ALA A 80 -9.55 11.35 -10.05
N TYR A 81 -9.17 10.29 -9.35
CA TYR A 81 -8.88 8.98 -9.96
C TYR A 81 -10.09 8.43 -10.72
N ASP A 82 -11.30 8.47 -10.12
CA ASP A 82 -12.50 8.00 -10.81
C ASP A 82 -12.81 8.80 -12.08
N LEU A 83 -12.55 10.10 -12.07
CA LEU A 83 -12.67 10.94 -13.28
C LEU A 83 -11.63 10.56 -14.33
N ASP A 84 -10.40 10.28 -13.95
CA ASP A 84 -9.32 9.90 -14.86
C ASP A 84 -9.56 8.53 -15.50
N PHE A 85 -10.13 7.58 -14.76
CA PHE A 85 -10.57 6.28 -15.32
C PHE A 85 -11.56 6.45 -16.48
N SER A 86 -12.35 7.53 -16.44
CA SER A 86 -13.32 7.85 -17.49
C SER A 86 -12.73 8.56 -18.68
N LYS A 87 -11.72 9.42 -18.47
CA LYS A 87 -11.18 10.29 -19.50
C LYS A 87 -10.10 9.63 -20.35
N HIS A 88 -9.26 8.80 -19.72
CA HIS A 88 -8.04 8.28 -20.31
C HIS A 88 -8.13 6.81 -20.74
N ALA A 89 -9.23 6.14 -20.47
CA ALA A 89 -9.47 4.78 -20.90
C ALA A 89 -10.66 4.71 -21.87
N ALA A 90 -10.63 3.77 -22.84
CA ALA A 90 -11.82 3.43 -23.60
C ALA A 90 -12.95 3.03 -22.63
N TYR A 91 -14.20 3.32 -22.97
CA TYR A 91 -15.36 3.13 -22.07
C TYR A 91 -15.35 1.76 -21.36
N THR A 92 -15.17 0.69 -22.10
CA THR A 92 -15.11 -0.68 -21.55
C THR A 92 -13.91 -0.95 -20.64
N LEU A 93 -12.78 -0.31 -20.91
CA LEU A 93 -11.59 -0.42 -20.06
C LEU A 93 -11.79 0.38 -18.77
N GLY A 94 -12.34 1.60 -18.84
CA GLY A 94 -12.65 2.42 -17.68
C GLY A 94 -13.60 1.71 -16.71
N GLU A 95 -14.62 1.01 -17.21
CA GLU A 95 -15.50 0.19 -16.36
C GLU A 95 -14.75 -0.94 -15.66
N ARG A 96 -13.82 -1.64 -16.36
CA ARG A 96 -13.01 -2.71 -15.77
C ARG A 96 -12.04 -2.17 -14.72
N ILE A 97 -11.42 -1.01 -14.97
CA ILE A 97 -10.55 -0.32 -14.02
C ILE A 97 -11.33 -0.03 -12.73
N ARG A 98 -12.52 0.56 -12.83
CA ARG A 98 -13.39 0.82 -11.67
C ARG A 98 -13.78 -0.45 -10.92
N LEU A 99 -14.10 -1.51 -11.62
CA LEU A 99 -14.44 -2.81 -11.00
C LEU A 99 -13.24 -3.34 -10.20
N VAL A 100 -12.04 -3.32 -10.74
CA VAL A 100 -10.82 -3.71 -10.02
C VAL A 100 -10.62 -2.79 -8.82
N TRP A 101 -10.60 -1.46 -9.03
CA TRP A 101 -10.36 -0.44 -8.03
C TRP A 101 -11.27 -0.60 -6.81
N ASN A 102 -12.58 -0.70 -7.02
CA ASN A 102 -13.56 -0.82 -5.95
C ASN A 102 -13.46 -2.11 -5.14
N THR A 103 -12.74 -3.13 -5.64
CA THR A 103 -12.55 -4.39 -4.92
C THR A 103 -11.25 -4.45 -4.11
N LEU A 104 -10.34 -3.48 -4.27
CA LEU A 104 -9.04 -3.49 -3.59
C LEU A 104 -9.14 -3.63 -2.07
N PRO A 105 -10.02 -2.88 -1.36
CA PRO A 105 -10.19 -3.09 0.08
C PRO A 105 -10.58 -4.53 0.43
N SER A 106 -11.49 -5.13 -0.35
CA SER A 106 -11.93 -6.51 -0.14
C SER A 106 -10.86 -7.55 -0.49
N GLN A 107 -9.97 -7.25 -1.44
CA GLN A 107 -8.82 -8.10 -1.77
C GLN A 107 -7.81 -8.11 -0.61
N LEU A 108 -7.49 -6.92 -0.06
CA LEU A 108 -6.54 -6.75 1.02
C LEU A 108 -7.05 -7.27 2.37
N ALA A 109 -8.37 -7.28 2.59
CA ALA A 109 -8.99 -7.80 3.81
C ALA A 109 -8.94 -9.33 3.94
N LYS A 110 -8.58 -10.05 2.87
CA LYS A 110 -8.51 -11.53 2.90
C LYS A 110 -7.21 -12.02 3.52
N GLU A 111 -7.26 -13.15 4.22
CA GLU A 111 -6.09 -13.76 4.87
C GLU A 111 -4.89 -13.95 3.94
N ASN A 112 -5.14 -14.45 2.73
CA ASN A 112 -4.05 -14.74 1.77
C ASN A 112 -3.65 -13.54 0.92
N ARG A 113 -4.43 -12.45 0.93
CA ARG A 113 -4.23 -11.20 0.14
C ARG A 113 -3.81 -11.39 -1.32
N LYS A 114 -3.89 -12.63 -1.83
CA LYS A 114 -3.70 -12.92 -3.26
C LYS A 114 -4.85 -12.29 -4.04
N PHE A 115 -4.54 -11.69 -5.19
CA PHE A 115 -5.57 -11.13 -6.03
C PHE A 115 -6.46 -12.24 -6.61
N VAL A 116 -7.75 -12.13 -6.40
CA VAL A 116 -8.75 -13.11 -6.83
C VAL A 116 -9.73 -12.45 -7.80
N TYR A 117 -9.66 -12.81 -9.06
CA TYR A 117 -10.53 -12.24 -10.11
C TYR A 117 -12.03 -12.45 -9.81
N GLY A 118 -12.39 -13.56 -9.17
CA GLY A 118 -13.77 -13.84 -8.74
C GLY A 118 -14.34 -12.85 -7.72
N VAL A 119 -13.49 -12.06 -7.03
CA VAL A 119 -13.92 -10.97 -6.15
C VAL A 119 -14.32 -9.75 -6.96
N VAL A 120 -13.65 -9.51 -8.10
CA VAL A 120 -14.02 -8.41 -9.00
C VAL A 120 -15.41 -8.64 -9.58
N ARG A 121 -15.65 -9.85 -10.07
CA ARG A 121 -16.96 -10.31 -10.54
C ARG A 121 -17.01 -11.82 -10.55
N GLN A 122 -18.14 -12.41 -10.18
CA GLN A 122 -18.32 -13.86 -10.26
C GLN A 122 -18.06 -14.37 -11.69
N GLY A 123 -17.19 -15.37 -11.82
CA GLY A 123 -16.77 -15.94 -13.10
C GLY A 123 -15.77 -15.11 -13.90
N ALA A 124 -15.24 -14.01 -13.34
CA ALA A 124 -14.20 -13.19 -13.97
C ALA A 124 -12.93 -14.01 -14.27
N ARG A 125 -12.34 -13.76 -15.45
CA ARG A 125 -11.10 -14.40 -15.90
C ARG A 125 -9.98 -13.37 -16.00
N ALA A 126 -8.73 -13.80 -15.81
CA ALA A 126 -7.54 -12.97 -15.87
C ALA A 126 -7.51 -12.08 -17.12
N ARG A 127 -7.66 -12.68 -18.31
CA ARG A 127 -7.64 -11.99 -19.61
C ARG A 127 -8.61 -10.81 -19.74
N GLU A 128 -9.63 -10.74 -18.91
CA GLU A 128 -10.65 -9.68 -18.96
C GLU A 128 -10.19 -8.43 -18.21
N TYR A 129 -9.25 -8.57 -17.25
CA TYR A 129 -8.83 -7.52 -16.33
C TYR A 129 -7.33 -7.20 -16.38
N GLU A 130 -6.53 -7.96 -17.17
CA GLU A 130 -5.08 -7.72 -17.29
C GLU A 130 -4.77 -6.30 -17.77
N GLU A 131 -5.50 -5.82 -18.78
CA GLU A 131 -5.34 -4.45 -19.31
C GLU A 131 -5.66 -3.41 -18.23
N ALA A 132 -6.70 -3.62 -17.43
CA ALA A 132 -7.06 -2.73 -16.32
C ALA A 132 -6.00 -2.73 -15.21
N LEU A 133 -5.46 -3.89 -14.87
CA LEU A 133 -4.37 -4.01 -13.90
C LEU A 133 -3.08 -3.36 -14.40
N THR A 134 -2.74 -3.57 -15.67
CA THR A 134 -1.59 -2.93 -16.31
C THR A 134 -1.75 -1.41 -16.28
N TRP A 135 -2.92 -0.90 -16.65
CA TRP A 135 -3.21 0.52 -16.61
C TRP A 135 -3.00 1.11 -15.20
N LEU A 136 -3.60 0.51 -14.17
CA LEU A 136 -3.45 0.98 -12.79
C LEU A 136 -2.00 0.93 -12.31
N THR A 137 -1.22 -0.08 -12.74
CA THR A 137 0.20 -0.22 -12.40
C THR A 137 1.05 0.81 -13.12
N ASP A 138 0.82 1.03 -14.41
CA ASP A 138 1.59 1.98 -15.24
C ASP A 138 1.39 3.44 -14.78
N TYR A 139 0.19 3.75 -14.27
CA TYR A 139 -0.10 5.04 -13.66
C TYR A 139 0.36 5.16 -12.21
N GLY A 140 0.95 4.10 -11.64
CA GLY A 140 1.49 4.09 -10.28
C GLY A 140 0.43 4.10 -9.17
N ILE A 141 -0.84 3.88 -9.51
CA ILE A 141 -1.97 3.89 -8.55
C ILE A 141 -1.97 2.61 -7.70
N ILE A 142 -1.48 1.51 -8.27
CA ILE A 142 -1.28 0.24 -7.56
C ILE A 142 0.13 -0.31 -7.77
N THR A 143 0.58 -1.09 -6.81
CA THR A 143 1.78 -1.93 -6.91
C THR A 143 1.37 -3.39 -7.01
N LYS A 144 1.76 -4.04 -8.11
CA LYS A 144 1.62 -5.49 -8.29
C LYS A 144 2.85 -6.19 -7.73
N VAL A 145 2.67 -7.02 -6.71
CA VAL A 145 3.72 -7.78 -6.03
C VAL A 145 3.60 -9.24 -6.44
N PRO A 146 4.48 -9.77 -7.33
CA PRO A 146 4.42 -11.14 -7.81
C PRO A 146 4.83 -12.14 -6.73
N CYS A 147 4.23 -13.34 -6.78
CA CYS A 147 4.68 -14.50 -6.01
C CYS A 147 5.94 -15.06 -6.64
N LEU A 148 6.87 -15.53 -5.82
CA LEU A 148 8.02 -16.29 -6.28
C LEU A 148 7.70 -17.79 -6.25
N ASP A 149 7.96 -18.48 -7.36
CA ASP A 149 7.83 -19.94 -7.44
C ASP A 149 9.01 -20.64 -6.74
N ALA A 150 10.16 -19.95 -6.64
CA ALA A 150 11.35 -20.40 -5.91
C ALA A 150 12.16 -19.19 -5.40
N LEU A 151 12.92 -19.40 -4.31
CA LEU A 151 13.82 -18.40 -3.72
C LEU A 151 15.24 -18.57 -4.29
N HIS A 152 15.44 -18.21 -5.54
CA HIS A 152 16.72 -18.23 -6.24
C HIS A 152 16.97 -16.90 -6.96
N ILE A 153 18.23 -16.52 -7.06
CA ILE A 153 18.69 -15.32 -7.78
C ILE A 153 18.95 -15.68 -9.26
N PRO A 154 18.56 -14.81 -10.21
CA PRO A 154 17.82 -13.55 -10.03
C PRO A 154 16.34 -13.81 -9.76
N LEU A 155 15.76 -13.11 -8.79
CA LEU A 155 14.35 -13.29 -8.39
C LEU A 155 13.37 -13.08 -9.54
N THR A 156 13.71 -12.22 -10.49
CA THR A 156 12.88 -11.95 -11.68
C THR A 156 12.63 -13.20 -12.54
N GLY A 157 13.54 -14.17 -12.51
CA GLY A 157 13.40 -15.43 -13.25
C GLY A 157 12.38 -16.40 -12.64
N TYR A 158 11.94 -16.13 -11.42
CA TYR A 158 11.04 -17.00 -10.65
C TYR A 158 9.72 -16.33 -10.30
N GLU A 159 9.43 -15.15 -10.88
CA GLU A 159 8.15 -14.45 -10.69
C GLU A 159 7.01 -15.23 -11.35
N SER A 160 6.00 -15.59 -10.57
CA SER A 160 4.77 -16.18 -11.09
C SER A 160 3.98 -15.14 -11.90
N LEU A 161 3.55 -15.54 -13.10
CA LEU A 161 2.73 -14.65 -13.96
C LEU A 161 1.28 -14.54 -13.46
N ASN A 162 0.79 -15.55 -12.76
CA ASN A 162 -0.63 -15.70 -12.43
C ASN A 162 -0.95 -15.45 -10.96
N THR A 163 0.06 -15.40 -10.11
CA THR A 163 -0.13 -15.27 -8.66
C THR A 163 0.57 -14.02 -8.15
N PHE A 164 -0.19 -13.08 -7.62
CA PHE A 164 0.32 -11.80 -7.13
C PHE A 164 -0.58 -11.22 -6.06
N LYS A 165 -0.03 -10.34 -5.25
CA LYS A 165 -0.74 -9.42 -4.36
C LYS A 165 -0.85 -8.04 -5.03
N ILE A 166 -1.80 -7.22 -4.60
CA ILE A 166 -1.92 -5.83 -5.04
C ILE A 166 -1.98 -4.93 -3.82
N TYR A 167 -1.20 -3.86 -3.84
CA TYR A 167 -1.23 -2.79 -2.86
C TYR A 167 -1.51 -1.46 -3.56
N LEU A 168 -2.10 -0.50 -2.83
CA LEU A 168 -2.25 0.86 -3.32
C LEU A 168 -0.92 1.61 -3.20
N GLU A 169 -0.85 2.79 -3.82
CA GLU A 169 0.30 3.66 -3.68
C GLU A 169 0.45 4.25 -2.28
N ASP A 170 -0.67 4.36 -1.52
CA ASP A 170 -0.71 5.12 -0.26
C ASP A 170 -1.65 4.52 0.79
N THR A 171 -1.20 4.51 2.05
CA THR A 171 -1.97 4.01 3.19
C THR A 171 -3.18 4.86 3.52
N GLY A 172 -3.08 6.18 3.42
CA GLY A 172 -4.18 7.11 3.66
C GLY A 172 -5.29 6.94 2.62
N ILE A 173 -4.89 6.76 1.36
CA ILE A 173 -5.83 6.47 0.24
C ILE A 173 -6.51 5.11 0.46
N LEU A 174 -5.79 4.07 0.92
CA LEU A 174 -6.41 2.80 1.30
C LEU A 174 -7.45 3.01 2.41
N GLY A 175 -7.13 3.81 3.44
CA GLY A 175 -8.05 4.13 4.53
C GLY A 175 -9.32 4.83 4.05
N ALA A 176 -9.18 5.80 3.15
CA ALA A 176 -10.28 6.54 2.55
C ALA A 176 -11.16 5.63 1.67
N LEU A 177 -10.55 4.86 0.78
CA LEU A 177 -11.24 3.92 -0.11
C LEU A 177 -11.99 2.82 0.67
N SER A 178 -11.43 2.41 1.82
CA SER A 178 -12.05 1.44 2.73
C SER A 178 -13.16 2.01 3.61
N GLY A 179 -13.42 3.32 3.55
CA GLY A 179 -14.41 3.99 4.38
C GLY A 179 -14.08 3.98 5.89
N LEU A 180 -12.79 3.82 6.25
CA LEU A 180 -12.38 3.78 7.66
C LEU A 180 -12.47 5.15 8.29
N ASP A 181 -13.15 5.23 9.45
CA ASP A 181 -13.20 6.42 10.28
C ASP A 181 -11.87 6.63 11.04
N VAL A 182 -11.51 7.90 11.28
CA VAL A 182 -10.38 8.31 12.13
C VAL A 182 -10.40 7.61 13.48
N ASN A 183 -11.58 7.58 14.11
CA ASN A 183 -11.74 6.98 15.43
C ASN A 183 -11.43 5.47 15.43
N THR A 184 -11.60 4.81 14.29
CA THR A 184 -11.30 3.39 14.13
C THR A 184 -9.79 3.13 14.23
N LEU A 185 -8.97 4.01 13.64
CA LEU A 185 -7.51 3.90 13.66
C LEU A 185 -6.90 4.33 15.01
N VAL A 186 -7.43 5.40 15.60
CA VAL A 186 -6.89 6.00 16.84
C VAL A 186 -7.33 5.22 18.08
N ASN A 187 -8.57 4.75 18.16
CA ASN A 187 -9.20 4.23 19.38
C ASN A 187 -9.10 2.71 19.57
N LYS A 188 -8.17 2.00 18.92
CA LYS A 188 -7.97 0.55 19.07
C LYS A 188 -9.26 -0.27 18.93
N SER A 189 -10.16 0.11 18.02
CA SER A 189 -11.40 -0.64 17.80
C SER A 189 -11.09 -2.06 17.28
N LYS A 190 -11.97 -3.03 17.59
CA LYS A 190 -11.84 -4.42 17.08
C LYS A 190 -11.80 -4.48 15.56
N LEU A 191 -12.51 -3.56 14.87
CA LEU A 191 -12.50 -3.42 13.40
C LEU A 191 -11.11 -3.13 12.84
N PHE A 192 -10.30 -2.30 13.54
CA PHE A 192 -8.92 -2.07 13.13
C PHE A 192 -8.03 -3.29 13.34
N SER A 193 -8.31 -4.14 14.36
CA SER A 193 -7.50 -5.35 14.58
C SER A 193 -7.64 -6.38 13.45
N GLU A 194 -8.79 -6.47 12.83
CA GLU A 194 -9.02 -7.37 11.67
C GLU A 194 -8.34 -6.85 10.39
N PHE A 195 -8.33 -5.53 10.19
CA PHE A 195 -7.72 -4.90 9.00
C PHE A 195 -6.25 -4.50 9.23
N LYS A 196 -5.75 -4.59 10.45
CA LYS A 196 -4.39 -4.15 10.85
C LYS A 196 -3.29 -4.79 10.01
N GLY A 197 -3.38 -6.10 9.77
CA GLY A 197 -2.40 -6.80 8.96
C GLY A 197 -2.33 -6.26 7.52
N ALA A 198 -3.47 -5.92 6.91
CA ALA A 198 -3.53 -5.33 5.59
C ALA A 198 -2.84 -3.95 5.54
N PHE A 199 -3.07 -3.11 6.56
CA PHE A 199 -2.42 -1.81 6.67
C PHE A 199 -0.92 -1.90 6.89
N VAL A 200 -0.46 -2.85 7.70
CA VAL A 200 0.99 -3.05 7.93
C VAL A 200 1.68 -3.49 6.63
N GLU A 201 1.12 -4.46 5.91
CA GLU A 201 1.71 -4.85 4.62
C GLU A 201 1.62 -3.73 3.58
N GLN A 202 0.51 -3.02 3.52
CA GLN A 202 0.38 -1.83 2.66
C GLN A 202 1.46 -0.80 2.96
N TYR A 203 1.69 -0.49 4.26
CA TYR A 203 2.74 0.42 4.69
C TYR A 203 4.13 -0.07 4.26
N VAL A 204 4.46 -1.33 4.52
CA VAL A 204 5.78 -1.89 4.16
C VAL A 204 5.97 -1.84 2.64
N CYS A 205 4.96 -2.24 1.86
CA CYS A 205 5.02 -2.16 0.40
C CYS A 205 5.29 -0.72 -0.08
N GLN A 206 4.56 0.26 0.45
CA GLN A 206 4.74 1.67 0.12
C GLN A 206 6.16 2.16 0.43
N GLN A 207 6.72 1.81 1.62
CA GLN A 207 8.08 2.21 1.99
C GLN A 207 9.14 1.56 1.09
N LEU A 208 8.97 0.30 0.70
CA LEU A 208 9.88 -0.38 -0.23
C LEU A 208 9.87 0.28 -1.61
N VAL A 209 8.68 0.54 -2.14
CA VAL A 209 8.52 1.17 -3.47
C VAL A 209 9.08 2.60 -3.48
N ALA A 210 8.87 3.38 -2.42
CA ALA A 210 9.43 4.73 -2.28
C ALA A 210 10.97 4.74 -2.29
N GLN A 211 11.60 3.63 -1.85
CA GLN A 211 13.06 3.43 -1.93
C GLN A 211 13.53 2.86 -3.28
N GLY A 212 12.64 2.70 -4.25
CA GLY A 212 12.95 2.11 -5.55
C GLY A 212 13.10 0.59 -5.52
N ILE A 213 12.71 -0.07 -4.44
CA ILE A 213 12.77 -1.52 -4.29
C ILE A 213 11.52 -2.12 -4.94
N LYS A 214 11.72 -3.12 -5.80
CA LYS A 214 10.61 -3.91 -6.38
C LYS A 214 10.29 -5.08 -5.44
N PRO A 215 9.19 -5.03 -4.67
CA PRO A 215 8.84 -6.08 -3.74
C PRO A 215 8.31 -7.31 -4.46
N ARG A 216 8.57 -8.48 -3.90
CA ARG A 216 8.01 -9.78 -4.25
C ARG A 216 7.57 -10.47 -2.97
N TYR A 217 6.81 -11.54 -3.06
CA TYR A 217 6.52 -12.39 -1.92
C TYR A 217 6.72 -13.86 -2.27
N TRP A 218 6.85 -14.69 -1.25
CA TRP A 218 6.90 -16.13 -1.43
C TRP A 218 5.85 -16.82 -0.58
N ALA A 219 5.17 -17.80 -1.14
CA ALA A 219 4.24 -18.66 -0.42
C ALA A 219 4.57 -20.11 -0.71
N ASN A 220 4.45 -20.95 0.32
CA ASN A 220 4.71 -22.39 0.17
C ASN A 220 3.79 -22.99 -0.92
N PRO A 221 4.34 -23.60 -1.97
CA PRO A 221 3.54 -24.21 -3.02
C PRO A 221 2.76 -25.45 -2.55
N ASN A 222 3.12 -26.03 -1.41
CA ASN A 222 2.39 -27.15 -0.83
C ASN A 222 1.08 -26.65 -0.20
N PRO A 223 -0.12 -27.11 -0.66
CA PRO A 223 -1.40 -26.68 -0.11
C PRO A 223 -1.59 -26.97 1.40
N GLN A 224 -0.80 -27.89 1.96
CA GLN A 224 -0.80 -28.21 3.39
C GLN A 224 0.19 -27.36 4.20
N GLY A 225 1.03 -26.57 3.54
CA GLY A 225 2.01 -25.71 4.18
C GLY A 225 1.54 -24.27 4.22
N ASN A 226 1.46 -23.69 5.44
CA ASN A 226 1.01 -22.31 5.64
C ASN A 226 2.15 -21.28 5.71
N ALA A 227 3.38 -21.66 5.27
CA ALA A 227 4.51 -20.74 5.30
C ALA A 227 4.40 -19.70 4.18
N GLU A 228 4.51 -18.43 4.55
CA GLU A 228 4.52 -17.29 3.64
C GLU A 228 5.57 -16.28 4.11
N ILE A 229 6.24 -15.61 3.17
CA ILE A 229 7.11 -14.46 3.39
C ILE A 229 6.48 -13.30 2.64
N ASP A 230 5.99 -12.32 3.40
CA ASP A 230 5.20 -11.22 2.84
C ASP A 230 5.98 -10.34 1.85
N PHE A 231 7.29 -10.14 2.10
CA PHE A 231 8.17 -9.40 1.20
C PHE A 231 9.53 -10.06 1.08
N VAL A 232 9.94 -10.25 -0.16
CA VAL A 232 11.25 -10.75 -0.56
C VAL A 232 11.86 -9.72 -1.50
N MET A 233 13.11 -9.36 -1.25
CA MET A 233 13.86 -8.42 -2.07
C MET A 233 15.24 -8.99 -2.36
N GLU A 234 15.83 -8.56 -3.47
CA GLU A 234 17.21 -8.87 -3.86
C GLU A 234 18.11 -7.69 -3.46
N GLN A 235 19.15 -7.96 -2.71
CA GLN A 235 20.10 -6.95 -2.28
C GLN A 235 21.53 -7.40 -2.63
N GLY A 236 22.12 -6.78 -3.66
CA GLY A 236 23.43 -7.15 -4.16
C GLY A 236 23.46 -8.58 -4.73
N ASP A 237 24.47 -9.35 -4.34
CA ASP A 237 24.65 -10.73 -4.77
C ASP A 237 24.04 -11.77 -3.79
N GLU A 238 23.21 -11.30 -2.84
CA GLU A 238 22.54 -12.09 -1.80
C GLU A 238 21.02 -12.14 -1.98
#